data_fbc9fcfc393dca3d97728070b40e723d
#
_entry.id   fbc9fcfc393dca3d97728070b40e723d
#
_cell.length_a   1.000
_cell.length_b   1.000
_cell.length_c   1.000
_cell.angle_alpha   90.00
_cell.angle_beta   90.00
_cell.angle_gamma   90.00
#
_symmetry.space_group_name_H-M   'P 1'
#
loop_
_entity.id
_entity.type
_entity.pdbx_description
1 polymer ?
#
loop_
_entity_poly.entity_id
_entity_poly.type
_entity_poly.pdbx_seq_one_letter_code
_entity_poly.pdbx_strand_id
1 'polypeptide(L)'
;MRTQFCIWLVNLLLEREVTRLEINEAWRKSYYYDSREISRNTFLEYKKRAEDLFDIDIVCDRRTNKYYIKAPELLKADPLKRWLLSSMAAVACIDQCKTLSKRIMLEQTYGGELFLPVVTEAMSADLCINILYQPFWYEKPYLLTVEPYFVRLFRQRWYLIGFSHKHNMMRTFAFDRIQNVNISDSKFVMPEGVNVDNYFSDSYGIMLQDNLKKETIRLKFMAEQGIYIETCPLH
;
A
#
# COMPACT_ATOMS: atom_id res chain seq x y z
N MET A 1 15.62 -12.81 -0.81
CA MET A 1 16.61 -12.55 0.24
C MET A 1 16.85 -11.06 0.53
N ARG A 2 17.34 -10.22 -0.41
CA ARG A 2 17.66 -8.80 -0.14
C ARG A 2 16.48 -8.00 0.45
N THR A 3 15.34 -8.07 -0.17
CA THR A 3 14.13 -7.34 0.26
C THR A 3 13.58 -7.87 1.59
N GLN A 4 13.62 -9.17 1.81
CA GLN A 4 13.17 -9.80 3.07
C GLN A 4 13.98 -9.34 4.27
N PHE A 5 15.32 -9.21 4.12
CA PHE A 5 16.14 -8.67 5.18
C PHE A 5 15.83 -7.20 5.49
N CYS A 6 15.64 -6.37 4.46
CA CYS A 6 15.30 -4.95 4.65
C CYS A 6 14.01 -4.78 5.47
N ILE A 7 12.98 -5.54 5.14
CA ILE A 7 11.69 -5.50 5.84
C ILE A 7 11.83 -6.01 7.27
N TRP A 8 12.50 -7.15 7.42
CA TRP A 8 12.75 -7.73 8.73
C TRP A 8 13.56 -6.78 9.63
N LEU A 9 14.58 -6.10 9.06
CA LEU A 9 15.38 -5.11 9.78
C LEU A 9 14.53 -3.93 10.25
N VAL A 10 13.68 -3.39 9.38
CA VAL A 10 12.79 -2.28 9.74
C VAL A 10 11.82 -2.71 10.85
N ASN A 11 11.22 -3.89 10.76
CA ASN A 11 10.34 -4.41 11.81
C ASN A 11 11.08 -4.57 13.15
N LEU A 12 12.30 -5.12 13.13
CA LEU A 12 13.14 -5.25 14.33
C LEU A 12 13.44 -3.89 14.98
N LEU A 13 13.78 -2.89 14.16
CA LEU A 13 14.11 -1.53 14.63
C LEU A 13 12.88 -0.72 15.06
N LEU A 14 11.68 -1.09 14.61
CA LEU A 14 10.43 -0.54 15.14
C LEU A 14 10.08 -1.06 16.54
N GLU A 15 10.59 -2.24 16.90
CA GLU A 15 10.38 -2.84 18.23
C GLU A 15 11.41 -2.38 19.24
N ARG A 16 12.68 -2.30 18.84
CA ARG A 16 13.78 -1.97 19.75
C ARG A 16 15.04 -1.48 19.04
N GLU A 17 15.86 -0.73 19.77
CA GLU A 17 17.21 -0.38 19.35
C GLU A 17 18.16 -1.57 19.54
N VAL A 18 19.01 -1.86 18.57
CA VAL A 18 19.88 -3.03 18.57
C VAL A 18 21.26 -2.74 18.00
N THR A 19 22.27 -3.42 18.55
CA THR A 19 23.63 -3.42 18.00
C THR A 19 23.72 -4.32 16.76
N ARG A 20 24.78 -4.16 15.98
CA ARG A 20 24.99 -5.01 14.79
C ARG A 20 25.14 -6.51 15.17
N LEU A 21 25.72 -6.80 16.33
CA LEU A 21 25.82 -8.19 16.81
C LEU A 21 24.45 -8.76 17.10
N GLU A 22 23.61 -8.02 17.82
CA GLU A 22 22.23 -8.42 18.11
C GLU A 22 21.38 -8.56 16.84
N ILE A 23 21.60 -7.71 15.81
CA ILE A 23 20.96 -7.86 14.49
C ILE A 23 21.36 -9.21 13.88
N ASN A 24 22.65 -9.55 13.85
CA ASN A 24 23.10 -10.82 13.28
C ASN A 24 22.57 -12.03 14.07
N GLU A 25 22.54 -11.96 15.40
CA GLU A 25 21.98 -13.02 16.24
C GLU A 25 20.47 -13.19 16.02
N ALA A 26 19.74 -12.08 15.98
CA ALA A 26 18.31 -12.09 15.70
C ALA A 26 18.01 -12.59 14.29
N TRP A 27 18.84 -12.22 13.30
CA TRP A 27 18.71 -12.72 11.94
C TRP A 27 18.93 -14.23 11.86
N ARG A 28 19.95 -14.78 12.52
CA ARG A 28 20.19 -16.23 12.59
C ARG A 28 19.01 -17.02 13.17
N LYS A 29 18.30 -16.40 14.11
CA LYS A 29 17.10 -16.99 14.74
C LYS A 29 15.83 -16.71 13.93
N SER A 30 15.91 -15.80 12.97
CA SER A 30 14.77 -15.47 12.15
C SER A 30 14.48 -16.61 11.18
N TYR A 31 13.25 -16.73 10.85
CA TYR A 31 12.81 -17.71 9.86
C TYR A 31 13.40 -17.47 8.46
N TYR A 32 13.80 -16.25 8.15
CA TYR A 32 14.37 -15.88 6.86
C TYR A 32 15.85 -16.23 6.68
N TYR A 33 16.46 -16.81 7.71
CA TYR A 33 17.88 -17.13 7.69
C TYR A 33 18.19 -18.28 6.74
N ASP A 34 19.00 -18.01 5.75
CA ASP A 34 19.43 -18.95 4.71
C ASP A 34 20.85 -19.52 4.93
N SER A 35 21.29 -19.56 6.18
CA SER A 35 22.62 -20.03 6.58
C SER A 35 23.79 -19.11 6.15
N ARG A 36 23.50 -17.89 5.67
CA ARG A 36 24.53 -16.91 5.31
C ARG A 36 24.60 -15.77 6.33
N GLU A 37 25.80 -15.55 6.84
CA GLU A 37 26.06 -14.42 7.70
C GLU A 37 26.10 -13.11 6.91
N ILE A 38 25.59 -12.04 7.53
CA ILE A 38 25.61 -10.72 6.92
C ILE A 38 26.90 -10.02 7.28
N SER A 39 27.77 -9.83 6.30
CA SER A 39 28.99 -9.05 6.45
C SER A 39 28.68 -7.58 6.77
N ARG A 40 29.68 -6.83 7.24
CA ARG A 40 29.50 -5.39 7.49
C ARG A 40 29.08 -4.62 6.22
N ASN A 41 29.68 -4.92 5.10
CA ASN A 41 29.39 -4.22 3.84
C ASN A 41 27.98 -4.56 3.33
N THR A 42 27.60 -5.83 3.39
CA THR A 42 26.26 -6.28 3.04
C THR A 42 25.19 -5.66 3.95
N PHE A 43 25.47 -5.54 5.25
CA PHE A 43 24.56 -4.85 6.17
C PHE A 43 24.37 -3.38 5.80
N LEU A 44 25.44 -2.66 5.48
CA LEU A 44 25.35 -1.25 5.09
C LEU A 44 24.57 -1.07 3.77
N GLU A 45 24.77 -1.95 2.80
CA GLU A 45 23.99 -1.98 1.56
C GLU A 45 22.50 -2.20 1.84
N TYR A 46 22.16 -3.17 2.68
CA TYR A 46 20.78 -3.49 3.01
C TYR A 46 20.12 -2.42 3.88
N LYS A 47 20.89 -1.82 4.80
CA LYS A 47 20.46 -0.67 5.57
C LYS A 47 20.05 0.47 4.65
N LYS A 48 20.94 0.87 3.74
CA LYS A 48 20.65 1.93 2.76
C LYS A 48 19.42 1.61 1.91
N ARG A 49 19.30 0.38 1.45
CA ARG A 49 18.13 -0.05 0.67
C ARG A 49 16.85 0.00 1.49
N ALA A 50 16.89 -0.32 2.79
CA ALA A 50 15.74 -0.19 3.68
C ALA A 50 15.36 1.28 3.87
N GLU A 51 16.36 2.16 4.02
CA GLU A 51 16.16 3.61 4.09
C GLU A 51 15.47 4.13 2.82
N ASP A 52 15.99 3.76 1.65
CA ASP A 52 15.41 4.17 0.36
C ASP A 52 13.99 3.61 0.14
N LEU A 53 13.74 2.36 0.54
CA LEU A 53 12.44 1.69 0.32
C LEU A 53 11.32 2.27 1.18
N PHE A 54 11.64 2.66 2.41
CA PHE A 54 10.65 3.14 3.38
C PHE A 54 10.75 4.64 3.64
N ASP A 55 11.67 5.33 2.96
CA ASP A 55 11.94 6.75 3.17
C ASP A 55 12.12 7.05 4.67
N ILE A 56 13.14 6.41 5.26
CA ILE A 56 13.47 6.51 6.68
C ILE A 56 14.98 6.67 6.87
N ASP A 57 15.37 7.25 8.02
CA ASP A 57 16.77 7.30 8.46
C ASP A 57 17.03 6.24 9.52
N ILE A 58 17.93 5.28 9.24
CA ILE A 58 18.44 4.34 10.24
C ILE A 58 19.80 4.85 10.73
N VAL A 59 19.85 5.30 11.98
CA VAL A 59 21.03 5.93 12.57
C VAL A 59 21.71 4.97 13.55
N CYS A 60 23.01 5.08 13.68
CA CYS A 60 23.77 4.38 14.71
C CYS A 60 24.22 5.38 15.78
N ASP A 61 23.79 5.20 17.02
CA ASP A 61 24.34 5.93 18.16
C ASP A 61 25.78 5.46 18.42
N ARG A 62 26.74 6.37 18.28
CA ARG A 62 28.17 6.08 18.43
C ARG A 62 28.57 5.70 19.86
N ARG A 63 27.78 6.10 20.86
CA ARG A 63 28.05 5.81 22.28
C ARG A 63 27.65 4.38 22.64
N THR A 64 26.49 3.93 22.14
CA THR A 64 25.94 2.61 22.45
C THR A 64 26.17 1.59 21.33
N ASN A 65 26.60 2.02 20.14
CA ASN A 65 26.68 1.23 18.90
C ASN A 65 25.33 0.58 18.50
N LYS A 66 24.21 1.17 18.94
CA LYS A 66 22.87 0.69 18.58
C LYS A 66 22.32 1.42 17.36
N TYR A 67 21.66 0.67 16.52
CA TYR A 67 20.90 1.17 15.38
C TYR A 67 19.45 1.39 15.80
N TYR A 68 18.86 2.46 15.30
CA TYR A 68 17.46 2.82 15.52
C TYR A 68 16.93 3.63 14.35
N ILE A 69 15.61 3.71 14.19
CA ILE A 69 14.92 4.58 13.21
C ILE A 69 14.74 5.95 13.86
N LYS A 70 15.18 7.02 13.18
CA LYS A 70 15.21 8.38 13.72
C LYS A 70 13.84 8.95 14.09
N ALA A 71 12.81 8.63 13.36
CA ALA A 71 11.45 9.09 13.60
C ALA A 71 10.46 7.95 13.34
N PRO A 72 10.42 6.91 14.21
CA PRO A 72 9.59 5.72 13.95
C PRO A 72 8.09 6.03 13.96
N GLU A 73 7.67 7.11 14.59
CA GLU A 73 6.28 7.59 14.58
C GLU A 73 5.82 8.00 13.20
N LEU A 74 6.67 8.59 12.35
CA LEU A 74 6.32 8.96 10.98
C LEU A 74 6.03 7.72 10.13
N LEU A 75 6.84 6.68 10.29
CA LEU A 75 6.61 5.39 9.63
C LEU A 75 5.31 4.73 10.10
N LYS A 76 5.04 4.82 11.42
CA LYS A 76 3.81 4.28 12.01
C LYS A 76 2.56 5.06 11.64
N ALA A 77 2.68 6.34 11.38
CA ALA A 77 1.57 7.20 10.99
C ALA A 77 1.22 7.08 9.50
N ASP A 78 2.18 6.68 8.65
CA ASP A 78 1.97 6.56 7.20
C ASP A 78 1.23 5.25 6.84
N PRO A 79 -0.02 5.33 6.35
CA PRO A 79 -0.82 4.15 6.02
C PRO A 79 -0.19 3.29 4.91
N LEU A 80 0.45 3.92 3.92
CA LEU A 80 1.08 3.21 2.80
C LEU A 80 2.30 2.42 3.26
N LYS A 81 3.17 3.04 4.05
CA LYS A 81 4.37 2.38 4.60
C LYS A 81 3.99 1.23 5.54
N ARG A 82 2.97 1.43 6.39
CA ARG A 82 2.42 0.36 7.23
C ARG A 82 1.86 -0.81 6.43
N TRP A 83 1.09 -0.50 5.40
CA TRP A 83 0.54 -1.53 4.52
C TRP A 83 1.65 -2.30 3.80
N LEU A 84 2.68 -1.62 3.29
CA LEU A 84 3.85 -2.26 2.69
C LEU A 84 4.53 -3.22 3.67
N LEU A 85 4.84 -2.77 4.89
CA LEU A 85 5.48 -3.60 5.91
C LEU A 85 4.65 -4.84 6.24
N SER A 86 3.35 -4.67 6.45
CA SER A 86 2.45 -5.80 6.79
C SER A 86 2.27 -6.77 5.63
N SER A 87 2.09 -6.26 4.40
CA SER A 87 1.92 -7.09 3.21
C SER A 87 3.16 -7.91 2.90
N MET A 88 4.33 -7.30 3.01
CA MET A 88 5.59 -7.99 2.75
C MET A 88 5.93 -9.00 3.85
N ALA A 89 5.57 -8.72 5.11
CA ALA A 89 5.67 -9.70 6.19
C ALA A 89 4.75 -10.91 5.94
N ALA A 90 3.54 -10.67 5.46
CA ALA A 90 2.60 -11.74 5.10
C ALA A 90 3.11 -12.59 3.93
N VAL A 91 3.64 -11.97 2.86
CA VAL A 91 4.24 -12.70 1.72
C VAL A 91 5.40 -13.57 2.18
N ALA A 92 6.23 -13.06 3.06
CA ALA A 92 7.34 -13.82 3.61
C ALA A 92 6.87 -15.04 4.43
N CYS A 93 5.76 -14.91 5.19
CA CYS A 93 5.13 -16.04 5.86
C CYS A 93 4.56 -17.08 4.88
N ILE A 94 3.94 -16.64 3.79
CA ILE A 94 3.29 -17.52 2.82
C ILE A 94 4.29 -18.42 2.09
N ASP A 95 5.47 -17.91 1.75
CA ASP A 95 6.51 -18.70 1.08
C ASP A 95 6.99 -19.89 1.95
N GLN A 96 6.89 -19.74 3.28
CA GLN A 96 7.13 -20.80 4.23
C GLN A 96 5.97 -21.80 4.34
N CYS A 97 4.79 -21.31 4.06
CA CYS A 97 3.56 -22.04 4.34
C CYS A 97 3.11 -22.94 3.18
N LYS A 98 3.98 -23.26 2.20
CA LYS A 98 3.64 -24.22 1.14
C LYS A 98 3.11 -25.54 1.71
N THR A 99 3.63 -25.96 2.86
CA THR A 99 3.14 -27.15 3.59
C THR A 99 1.88 -26.86 4.43
N LEU A 100 1.60 -25.58 4.70
CA LEU A 100 0.48 -25.15 5.52
C LEU A 100 -0.65 -24.50 4.72
N SER A 101 -0.58 -24.53 3.39
CA SER A 101 -1.57 -23.88 2.50
C SER A 101 -3.03 -24.29 2.79
N LYS A 102 -3.26 -25.50 3.28
CA LYS A 102 -4.59 -25.98 3.69
C LYS A 102 -5.04 -25.48 5.05
N ARG A 103 -4.18 -24.81 5.81
CA ARG A 103 -4.44 -24.29 7.17
C ARG A 103 -4.49 -22.76 7.25
N ILE A 104 -4.20 -22.09 6.13
CA ILE A 104 -4.23 -20.63 6.01
C ILE A 104 -5.35 -20.28 5.04
N MET A 105 -6.33 -19.55 5.53
CA MET A 105 -7.41 -19.01 4.72
C MET A 105 -7.18 -17.51 4.52
N LEU A 106 -7.07 -17.10 3.27
CA LEU A 106 -6.94 -15.70 2.88
C LEU A 106 -8.23 -15.23 2.23
N GLU A 107 -8.54 -13.96 2.41
CA GLU A 107 -9.59 -13.33 1.61
C GLU A 107 -9.22 -13.35 0.14
N GLN A 108 -10.21 -13.54 -0.72
CA GLN A 108 -10.00 -13.54 -2.16
C GLN A 108 -9.65 -12.12 -2.62
N THR A 109 -8.54 -11.98 -3.35
CA THR A 109 -8.20 -10.76 -4.10
C THR A 109 -8.89 -10.78 -5.46
N TYR A 110 -9.29 -9.61 -5.94
CA TYR A 110 -10.07 -9.53 -7.19
C TYR A 110 -9.22 -9.28 -8.43
N GLY A 111 -7.91 -9.21 -8.30
CA GLY A 111 -6.99 -9.00 -9.43
C GLY A 111 -6.88 -7.54 -9.88
N GLY A 112 -6.22 -7.35 -11.02
CA GLY A 112 -5.98 -6.02 -11.59
C GLY A 112 -4.68 -5.35 -11.14
N GLU A 113 -3.96 -5.93 -10.19
CA GLU A 113 -2.70 -5.40 -9.68
C GLU A 113 -1.63 -5.23 -10.76
N LEU A 114 -1.72 -5.99 -11.85
CA LEU A 114 -0.82 -5.92 -13.00
C LEU A 114 -0.82 -4.54 -13.67
N PHE A 115 -1.91 -3.80 -13.57
CA PHE A 115 -2.04 -2.46 -14.15
C PHE A 115 -1.54 -1.34 -13.22
N LEU A 116 -1.32 -1.64 -11.94
CA LEU A 116 -0.90 -0.66 -10.96
C LEU A 116 0.42 0.05 -11.34
N PRO A 117 1.48 -0.66 -11.78
CA PRO A 117 2.73 0.00 -12.18
C PRO A 117 2.54 1.01 -13.33
N VAL A 118 1.78 0.64 -14.36
CA VAL A 118 1.54 1.50 -15.52
C VAL A 118 0.72 2.74 -15.13
N VAL A 119 -0.29 2.56 -14.27
CA VAL A 119 -1.12 3.67 -13.78
C VAL A 119 -0.30 4.62 -12.90
N THR A 120 0.53 4.09 -11.99
CA THR A 120 1.38 4.92 -11.12
C THR A 120 2.49 5.63 -11.89
N GLU A 121 3.03 5.01 -12.94
CA GLU A 121 3.97 5.66 -13.86
C GLU A 121 3.32 6.87 -14.56
N ALA A 122 2.11 6.69 -15.11
CA ALA A 122 1.36 7.77 -15.73
C ALA A 122 1.05 8.91 -14.75
N MET A 123 0.63 8.58 -13.51
CA MET A 123 0.40 9.55 -12.44
C MET A 123 1.66 10.35 -12.10
N SER A 124 2.83 9.69 -12.04
CA SER A 124 4.10 10.34 -11.73
C SER A 124 4.57 11.31 -12.82
N ALA A 125 4.13 11.11 -14.05
CA ALA A 125 4.48 11.92 -15.23
C ALA A 125 3.38 12.92 -15.62
N ASP A 126 2.27 12.98 -14.88
CA ASP A 126 1.06 13.75 -15.20
C ASP A 126 0.52 13.46 -16.61
N LEU A 127 0.54 12.18 -16.99
CA LEU A 127 0.07 11.70 -18.28
C LEU A 127 -1.30 11.03 -18.19
N CYS A 128 -2.16 11.31 -19.16
CA CYS A 128 -3.41 10.58 -19.33
C CYS A 128 -3.15 9.11 -19.64
N ILE A 129 -4.12 8.26 -19.34
CA ILE A 129 -4.13 6.86 -19.73
C ILE A 129 -5.32 6.52 -20.60
N ASN A 130 -5.12 5.59 -21.53
CA ASN A 130 -6.19 4.97 -22.29
C ASN A 130 -6.47 3.59 -21.69
N ILE A 131 -7.68 3.40 -21.17
CA ILE A 131 -8.11 2.13 -20.57
C ILE A 131 -9.19 1.46 -21.43
N LEU A 132 -9.05 0.16 -21.65
CA LEU A 132 -10.11 -0.68 -22.18
C LEU A 132 -10.91 -1.22 -20.99
N TYR A 133 -12.11 -0.71 -20.78
CA TYR A 133 -12.91 -0.94 -19.58
C TYR A 133 -14.21 -1.65 -19.89
N GLN A 134 -14.56 -2.67 -19.09
CA GLN A 134 -15.83 -3.40 -19.23
C GLN A 134 -16.60 -3.42 -17.91
N PRO A 135 -17.57 -2.50 -17.70
CA PRO A 135 -18.51 -2.60 -16.59
C PRO A 135 -19.33 -3.88 -16.66
N PHE A 136 -19.79 -4.39 -15.52
CA PHE A 136 -20.56 -5.66 -15.47
C PHE A 136 -21.84 -5.66 -16.30
N TRP A 137 -22.45 -4.47 -16.51
CA TRP A 137 -23.70 -4.31 -17.25
C TRP A 137 -23.51 -4.11 -18.76
N TYR A 138 -22.25 -4.14 -19.24
CA TYR A 138 -21.93 -3.93 -20.65
C TYR A 138 -21.42 -5.23 -21.27
N GLU A 139 -22.01 -5.60 -22.40
CA GLU A 139 -21.60 -6.82 -23.12
C GLU A 139 -20.19 -6.70 -23.73
N LYS A 140 -19.78 -5.49 -24.09
CA LYS A 140 -18.50 -5.24 -24.75
C LYS A 140 -17.69 -4.18 -24.00
N PRO A 141 -16.36 -4.34 -23.92
CA PRO A 141 -15.50 -3.31 -23.40
C PRO A 141 -15.49 -2.08 -24.32
N TYR A 142 -15.18 -0.94 -23.74
CA TYR A 142 -15.04 0.30 -24.48
C TYR A 142 -13.82 1.09 -24.03
N LEU A 143 -13.27 1.89 -24.96
CA LEU A 143 -12.07 2.67 -24.69
C LEU A 143 -12.43 3.98 -23.98
N LEU A 144 -11.61 4.34 -22.99
CA LEU A 144 -11.71 5.59 -22.24
C LEU A 144 -10.36 6.24 -22.12
N THR A 145 -10.30 7.55 -22.28
CA THR A 145 -9.17 8.38 -21.87
C THR A 145 -9.49 8.94 -20.49
N VAL A 146 -8.57 8.73 -19.55
CA VAL A 146 -8.70 9.09 -18.14
C VAL A 146 -7.46 9.83 -17.69
N GLU A 147 -7.65 10.91 -16.95
CA GLU A 147 -6.61 11.58 -16.14
C GLU A 147 -6.53 10.85 -14.80
N PRO A 148 -5.48 10.08 -14.51
CA PRO A 148 -5.41 9.26 -13.31
C PRO A 148 -5.00 10.12 -12.10
N TYR A 149 -5.93 10.41 -11.20
CA TYR A 149 -5.66 11.25 -10.03
C TYR A 149 -5.24 10.45 -8.81
N PHE A 150 -5.99 9.37 -8.48
CA PHE A 150 -5.74 8.55 -7.29
C PHE A 150 -5.87 7.06 -7.59
N VAL A 151 -5.18 6.25 -6.79
CA VAL A 151 -5.46 4.83 -6.65
C VAL A 151 -5.85 4.52 -5.21
N ARG A 152 -6.86 3.67 -5.02
CA ARG A 152 -7.36 3.29 -3.69
C ARG A 152 -7.54 1.78 -3.61
N LEU A 153 -7.00 1.18 -2.55
CA LEU A 153 -7.34 -0.19 -2.16
C LEU A 153 -8.52 -0.15 -1.19
N PHE A 154 -9.63 -0.79 -1.56
CA PHE A 154 -10.80 -0.90 -0.70
C PHE A 154 -11.40 -2.29 -0.80
N ARG A 155 -11.55 -2.99 0.33
CA ARG A 155 -12.09 -4.36 0.42
C ARG A 155 -11.46 -5.30 -0.61
N GLN A 156 -10.13 -5.42 -0.58
CA GLN A 156 -9.32 -6.28 -1.44
C GLN A 156 -9.41 -5.98 -2.96
N ARG A 157 -9.93 -4.81 -3.34
CA ARG A 157 -10.02 -4.38 -4.74
C ARG A 157 -9.36 -3.03 -4.96
N TRP A 158 -8.54 -2.94 -5.97
CA TRP A 158 -7.95 -1.69 -6.42
C TRP A 158 -8.92 -0.89 -7.27
N TYR A 159 -8.92 0.40 -7.06
CA TYR A 159 -9.71 1.37 -7.80
C TYR A 159 -8.83 2.50 -8.29
N LEU A 160 -9.01 2.88 -9.56
CA LEU A 160 -8.52 4.11 -10.15
C LEU A 160 -9.61 5.16 -10.02
N ILE A 161 -9.27 6.31 -9.51
CA ILE A 161 -10.11 7.50 -9.47
C ILE A 161 -9.48 8.53 -10.38
N GLY A 162 -10.25 9.07 -11.31
CA GLY A 162 -9.74 10.03 -12.27
C GLY A 162 -10.85 10.70 -13.07
N PHE A 163 -10.46 11.74 -13.80
CA PHE A 163 -11.37 12.45 -14.70
C PHE A 163 -11.52 11.70 -16.01
N SER A 164 -12.73 11.35 -16.37
CA SER A 164 -13.04 10.67 -17.61
C SER A 164 -13.43 11.67 -18.69
N HIS A 165 -12.64 11.78 -19.74
CA HIS A 165 -12.93 12.68 -20.86
C HIS A 165 -14.24 12.33 -21.55
N LYS A 166 -14.56 11.04 -21.69
CA LYS A 166 -15.82 10.60 -22.30
C LYS A 166 -17.06 11.02 -21.51
N HIS A 167 -16.97 11.01 -20.17
CA HIS A 167 -18.10 11.32 -19.30
C HIS A 167 -18.07 12.76 -18.81
N ASN A 168 -16.98 13.48 -19.04
CA ASN A 168 -16.71 14.83 -18.57
C ASN A 168 -16.94 15.01 -17.05
N MET A 169 -16.50 14.02 -16.27
CA MET A 169 -16.64 14.00 -14.81
C MET A 169 -15.66 13.03 -14.16
N MET A 170 -15.47 13.19 -12.85
CA MET A 170 -14.73 12.23 -12.03
C MET A 170 -15.44 10.88 -12.00
N ARG A 171 -14.67 9.82 -12.14
CA ARG A 171 -15.16 8.44 -12.13
C ARG A 171 -14.23 7.52 -11.35
N THR A 172 -14.82 6.46 -10.81
CA THR A 172 -14.12 5.37 -10.15
C THR A 172 -14.13 4.14 -11.05
N PHE A 173 -12.96 3.61 -11.35
CA PHE A 173 -12.78 2.43 -12.21
C PHE A 173 -12.16 1.32 -11.38
N ALA A 174 -12.82 0.18 -11.27
CA ALA A 174 -12.26 -0.99 -10.61
C ALA A 174 -11.24 -1.66 -11.52
N PHE A 175 -10.05 -1.97 -11.01
CA PHE A 175 -8.94 -2.52 -11.79
C PHE A 175 -9.25 -3.89 -12.38
N ASP A 176 -10.03 -4.72 -11.68
CA ASP A 176 -10.47 -6.04 -12.15
C ASP A 176 -11.39 -5.99 -13.38
N ARG A 177 -11.88 -4.80 -13.75
CA ARG A 177 -12.69 -4.56 -14.95
C ARG A 177 -11.91 -3.89 -16.07
N ILE A 178 -10.65 -3.58 -15.85
CA ILE A 178 -9.74 -3.05 -16.85
C ILE A 178 -9.14 -4.24 -17.60
N GLN A 179 -9.24 -4.25 -18.91
CA GLN A 179 -8.66 -5.28 -19.76
C GLN A 179 -7.31 -4.88 -20.35
N ASN A 180 -7.10 -3.58 -20.54
CA ASN A 180 -5.82 -3.03 -21.01
C ASN A 180 -5.64 -1.59 -20.55
N VAL A 181 -4.39 -1.19 -20.34
CA VAL A 181 -3.98 0.18 -20.01
C VAL A 181 -2.78 0.57 -20.86
N ASN A 182 -2.85 1.73 -21.48
CA ASN A 182 -1.73 2.34 -22.18
C ASN A 182 -1.56 3.79 -21.75
N ILE A 183 -0.34 4.22 -21.52
CA ILE A 183 -0.03 5.63 -21.25
C ILE A 183 -0.23 6.42 -22.54
N SER A 184 -0.88 7.57 -22.44
CA SER A 184 -1.08 8.51 -23.54
C SER A 184 0.01 9.59 -23.51
N ASP A 185 0.28 10.19 -24.67
CA ASP A 185 1.20 11.35 -24.75
C ASP A 185 0.56 12.65 -24.22
N SER A 186 -0.74 12.64 -23.92
CA SER A 186 -1.48 13.80 -23.41
C SER A 186 -1.20 14.03 -21.95
N LYS A 187 -0.78 15.26 -21.61
CA LYS A 187 -0.62 15.69 -20.22
C LYS A 187 -1.93 16.23 -19.66
N PHE A 188 -2.07 16.09 -18.37
CA PHE A 188 -3.12 16.77 -17.62
C PHE A 188 -2.52 17.62 -16.48
N VAL A 189 -3.32 18.50 -15.92
CA VAL A 189 -2.96 19.26 -14.73
C VAL A 189 -3.97 18.91 -13.66
N MET A 190 -3.47 18.43 -12.53
CA MET A 190 -4.35 18.09 -11.41
C MET A 190 -5.06 19.34 -10.90
N PRO A 191 -6.40 19.37 -10.80
CA PRO A 191 -7.12 20.55 -10.36
C PRO A 191 -6.75 20.93 -8.91
N GLU A 192 -6.62 22.22 -8.66
CA GLU A 192 -6.40 22.73 -7.31
C GLU A 192 -7.55 22.31 -6.39
N GLY A 193 -7.22 21.86 -5.17
CA GLY A 193 -8.20 21.45 -4.17
C GLY A 193 -8.66 19.99 -4.27
N VAL A 194 -8.30 19.26 -5.31
CA VAL A 194 -8.54 17.81 -5.39
C VAL A 194 -7.46 17.10 -4.57
N ASN A 195 -7.85 16.58 -3.40
CA ASN A 195 -6.95 15.90 -2.48
C ASN A 195 -7.56 14.54 -2.08
N VAL A 196 -6.72 13.51 -2.04
CA VAL A 196 -7.14 12.14 -1.69
C VAL A 196 -7.76 12.06 -0.29
N ASP A 197 -7.23 12.82 0.67
CA ASP A 197 -7.68 12.80 2.06
C ASP A 197 -9.11 13.34 2.21
N ASN A 198 -9.47 14.34 1.41
CA ASN A 198 -10.78 14.98 1.46
C ASN A 198 -11.78 14.35 0.48
N TYR A 199 -11.30 13.69 -0.57
CA TYR A 199 -12.16 13.19 -1.64
C TYR A 199 -13.19 12.15 -1.15
N PHE A 200 -12.80 11.33 -0.19
CA PHE A 200 -13.66 10.29 0.38
C PHE A 200 -14.14 10.59 1.81
N SER A 201 -13.87 11.78 2.35
CA SER A 201 -14.17 12.12 3.75
C SER A 201 -15.64 11.95 4.14
N ASP A 202 -16.54 12.13 3.19
CA ASP A 202 -17.99 12.04 3.38
C ASP A 202 -18.62 10.78 2.76
N SER A 203 -17.78 9.80 2.39
CA SER A 203 -18.26 8.59 1.73
C SER A 203 -17.80 7.32 2.42
N TYR A 204 -18.74 6.51 2.84
CA TYR A 204 -18.44 5.14 3.27
C TYR A 204 -18.23 4.26 2.04
N GLY A 205 -16.99 4.13 1.60
CA GLY A 205 -16.61 3.30 0.45
C GLY A 205 -16.01 4.08 -0.71
N ILE A 206 -16.37 3.67 -1.93
CA ILE A 206 -15.75 4.14 -3.17
C ILE A 206 -16.72 4.89 -4.11
N MET A 207 -17.99 4.92 -3.76
CA MET A 207 -19.00 5.59 -4.58
C MET A 207 -19.26 6.99 -4.05
N LEU A 208 -19.06 7.95 -4.92
CA LEU A 208 -19.40 9.35 -4.70
C LEU A 208 -20.50 9.74 -5.69
N GLN A 209 -21.51 10.44 -5.19
CA GLN A 209 -22.55 11.06 -6.01
C GLN A 209 -22.65 12.53 -5.63
N ASP A 210 -22.38 13.40 -6.58
CA ASP A 210 -22.28 14.85 -6.34
C ASP A 210 -23.57 15.52 -5.84
N ASN A 211 -24.72 14.86 -5.95
CA ASN A 211 -26.04 15.44 -5.63
C ASN A 211 -26.72 14.85 -4.38
N LEU A 212 -26.03 14.01 -3.62
CA LEU A 212 -26.60 13.45 -2.39
C LEU A 212 -26.36 14.36 -1.19
N LYS A 213 -27.38 14.54 -0.36
CA LYS A 213 -27.21 15.21 0.94
C LYS A 213 -26.43 14.28 1.86
N LYS A 214 -25.46 14.89 2.56
CA LYS A 214 -24.73 14.20 3.63
C LYS A 214 -25.72 13.85 4.76
N GLU A 215 -25.68 12.60 5.20
CA GLU A 215 -26.47 12.11 6.32
C GLU A 215 -25.56 11.75 7.49
N THR A 216 -25.97 12.11 8.70
CA THR A 216 -25.26 11.70 9.91
C THR A 216 -25.85 10.41 10.42
N ILE A 217 -25.07 9.33 10.37
CA ILE A 217 -25.45 8.03 10.92
C ILE A 217 -24.82 7.89 12.31
N ARG A 218 -25.65 7.73 13.34
CA ARG A 218 -25.18 7.46 14.70
C ARG A 218 -25.36 5.98 15.04
N LEU A 219 -24.23 5.31 15.29
CA LEU A 219 -24.22 3.93 15.73
C LEU A 219 -23.97 3.89 17.24
N LYS A 220 -24.75 3.08 17.96
CA LYS A 220 -24.54 2.84 19.38
C LYS A 220 -24.12 1.38 19.57
N PHE A 221 -22.98 1.19 20.21
CA PHE A 221 -22.45 -0.12 20.53
C PHE A 221 -22.55 -0.38 22.04
N MET A 222 -22.61 -1.65 22.43
CA MET A 222 -22.40 -2.03 23.83
C MET A 222 -20.93 -1.73 24.21
N ALA A 223 -20.70 -1.38 25.48
CA ALA A 223 -19.37 -0.98 25.95
C ALA A 223 -18.28 -2.02 25.64
N GLU A 224 -18.61 -3.29 25.76
CA GLU A 224 -17.70 -4.41 25.46
C GLU A 224 -17.32 -4.51 23.98
N GLN A 225 -18.16 -4.02 23.07
CA GLN A 225 -17.89 -3.98 21.64
C GLN A 225 -17.18 -2.70 21.19
N GLY A 226 -17.17 -1.66 22.02
CA GLY A 226 -16.52 -0.39 21.73
C GLY A 226 -15.05 -0.54 21.36
N ILE A 227 -14.30 -1.36 22.11
CA ILE A 227 -12.88 -1.63 21.87
C ILE A 227 -12.63 -2.22 20.47
N TYR A 228 -13.51 -3.10 19.97
CA TYR A 228 -13.36 -3.68 18.63
C TYR A 228 -13.55 -2.62 17.54
N ILE A 229 -14.49 -1.69 17.74
CA ILE A 229 -14.72 -0.60 16.79
C ILE A 229 -13.61 0.44 16.83
N GLU A 230 -13.06 0.74 18.01
CA GLU A 230 -11.91 1.66 18.17
C GLU A 230 -10.64 1.10 17.51
N THR A 231 -10.41 -0.21 17.59
CA THR A 231 -9.23 -0.85 16.99
C THR A 231 -9.34 -1.04 15.48
N CYS A 232 -10.55 -1.14 14.96
CA CYS A 232 -10.83 -1.27 13.53
C CYS A 232 -12.07 -0.43 13.15
N PRO A 233 -11.92 0.90 13.08
CA PRO A 233 -13.04 1.79 12.79
C PRO A 233 -13.60 1.53 11.39
N LEU A 234 -14.91 1.68 11.27
CA LEU A 234 -15.62 1.49 9.99
C LEU A 234 -15.35 2.65 9.01
N HIS A 235 -15.01 3.83 9.53
CA HIS A 235 -14.77 5.06 8.77
C HIS A 235 -13.85 5.99 9.55
#